data_3ee157123fbe697222780451a7c09a65
#
_entry.id   3ee157123fbe697222780451a7c09a65
#
_cell.length_a   1.000
_cell.length_b   1.000
_cell.length_c   1.000
_cell.angle_alpha   90.00
_cell.angle_beta   90.00
_cell.angle_gamma   90.00
#
_symmetry.space_group_name_H-M   'P 1'
#
loop_
_entity.id
_entity.type
_entity.pdbx_description
1 polymer ?
#
loop_
_entity_poly.entity_id
_entity_poly.type
_entity_poly.pdbx_seq_one_letter_code
_entity_poly.pdbx_strand_id
1 'polypeptide(L)'
;MKRERIEEIAELLDKRGKLTLEQLDEHFPNVSQMTLRRDLFQLEQEGRIIRVRGGAMSVKEVQKVSGEPYTKKTTIHTDEKIEIAQKAASLIDENCSLFMDGGTTAMYLAKEMPDKNLHIFTNGLAVAIELAGKKNLNVTMLGGQVMKENLSTASPVAK
;
A
#
# COMPACT_ATOMS: atom_id res chain seq x y z
N MET A 1 27.01 13.43 19.27
CA MET A 1 26.68 12.07 19.81
C MET A 1 25.26 11.60 19.47
N LYS A 2 24.16 12.04 20.13
CA LYS A 2 22.81 11.51 19.78
C LYS A 2 22.32 12.00 18.42
N ARG A 3 22.41 13.29 18.14
CA ARG A 3 21.94 13.91 16.89
C ARG A 3 22.75 13.42 15.68
N GLU A 4 24.03 13.28 15.81
CA GLU A 4 24.92 12.73 14.77
C GLU A 4 24.53 11.29 14.41
N ARG A 5 24.25 10.43 15.41
CA ARG A 5 23.81 9.05 15.19
C ARG A 5 22.47 8.99 14.46
N ILE A 6 21.51 9.84 14.83
CA ILE A 6 20.20 9.90 14.17
C ILE A 6 20.35 10.31 12.70
N GLU A 7 21.21 11.30 12.41
CA GLU A 7 21.52 11.68 11.03
C GLU A 7 22.20 10.55 10.26
N GLU A 8 23.17 9.87 10.86
CA GLU A 8 23.87 8.73 10.25
C GLU A 8 22.90 7.57 9.95
N ILE A 9 21.94 7.26 10.84
CA ILE A 9 20.89 6.27 10.58
C ILE A 9 20.04 6.69 9.38
N ALA A 10 19.65 7.96 9.29
CA ALA A 10 18.86 8.46 8.18
C ALA A 10 19.62 8.40 6.85
N GLU A 11 20.91 8.77 6.84
CA GLU A 11 21.76 8.67 5.65
C GLU A 11 21.96 7.22 5.20
N LEU A 12 22.14 6.29 6.12
CA LEU A 12 22.25 4.87 5.83
C LEU A 12 20.96 4.32 5.20
N LEU A 13 19.81 4.71 5.74
CA LEU A 13 18.51 4.35 5.19
C LEU A 13 18.27 4.97 3.80
N ASP A 14 18.69 6.22 3.59
CA ASP A 14 18.60 6.87 2.29
C ASP A 14 19.46 6.18 1.22
N LYS A 15 20.64 5.65 1.61
CA LYS A 15 21.54 4.92 0.70
C LYS A 15 21.10 3.49 0.42
N ARG A 16 20.63 2.76 1.45
CA ARG A 16 20.30 1.33 1.36
C ARG A 16 18.83 1.04 1.13
N GLY A 17 17.98 2.04 1.28
CA GLY A 17 16.54 1.95 1.14
C GLY A 17 15.85 1.33 2.36
N LYS A 18 16.36 0.19 2.85
CA LYS A 18 15.84 -0.55 4.00
C LYS A 18 16.97 -1.07 4.88
N LEU A 19 16.77 -1.07 6.20
CA LEU A 19 17.70 -1.68 7.19
C LEU A 19 16.89 -2.43 8.24
N THR A 20 17.42 -3.59 8.66
CA THR A 20 16.92 -4.32 9.82
C THR A 20 17.53 -3.77 11.12
N LEU A 21 16.90 -4.08 12.26
CA LEU A 21 17.49 -3.74 13.56
C LEU A 21 18.82 -4.44 13.81
N GLU A 22 18.98 -5.65 13.28
CA GLU A 22 20.25 -6.40 13.36
C GLU A 22 21.36 -5.69 12.60
N GLN A 23 21.10 -5.23 11.36
CA GLN A 23 22.05 -4.45 10.58
C GLN A 23 22.42 -3.11 11.23
N LEU A 24 21.45 -2.48 11.92
CA LEU A 24 21.73 -1.28 12.69
C LEU A 24 22.56 -1.58 13.96
N ASP A 25 22.31 -2.71 14.62
CA ASP A 25 23.05 -3.17 15.79
C ASP A 25 24.52 -3.47 15.43
N GLU A 26 24.75 -4.13 14.29
CA GLU A 26 26.08 -4.36 13.73
C GLU A 26 26.82 -3.07 13.39
N HIS A 27 26.11 -2.07 12.87
CA HIS A 27 26.71 -0.78 12.51
C HIS A 27 27.01 0.11 13.73
N PHE A 28 26.20 -0.04 14.80
CA PHE A 28 26.34 0.72 16.05
C PHE A 28 26.55 -0.21 17.27
N PRO A 29 27.67 -0.96 17.35
CA PRO A 29 27.87 -2.01 18.36
C PRO A 29 27.87 -1.50 19.81
N ASN A 30 28.07 -0.20 20.01
CA ASN A 30 28.09 0.42 21.34
C ASN A 30 26.74 1.08 21.70
N VAL A 31 25.68 0.81 20.94
CA VAL A 31 24.34 1.39 21.14
C VAL A 31 23.33 0.28 21.37
N SER A 32 22.60 0.34 22.47
CA SER A 32 21.59 -0.70 22.74
C SER A 32 20.44 -0.65 21.71
N GLN A 33 19.89 -1.81 21.40
CA GLN A 33 18.71 -1.91 20.49
C GLN A 33 17.52 -1.05 20.93
N MET A 34 17.34 -0.86 22.25
CA MET A 34 16.32 0.04 22.77
C MET A 34 16.58 1.49 22.35
N THR A 35 17.85 1.91 22.33
CA THR A 35 18.24 3.24 21.89
C THR A 35 18.04 3.39 20.39
N LEU A 36 18.42 2.41 19.58
CA LEU A 36 18.18 2.39 18.12
C LEU A 36 16.68 2.45 17.79
N ARG A 37 15.85 1.70 18.51
CA ARG A 37 14.38 1.77 18.35
C ARG A 37 13.83 3.16 18.66
N ARG A 38 14.38 3.84 19.67
CA ARG A 38 13.98 5.21 20.04
C ARG A 38 14.41 6.22 18.99
N ASP A 39 15.61 6.05 18.42
CA ASP A 39 16.12 6.90 17.35
C ASP A 39 15.29 6.72 16.07
N LEU A 40 14.94 5.48 15.71
CA LEU A 40 14.01 5.20 14.60
C LEU A 40 12.62 5.79 14.84
N PHE A 41 12.12 5.74 16.08
CA PHE A 41 10.84 6.37 16.42
C PHE A 41 10.89 7.89 16.21
N GLN A 42 12.00 8.53 16.60
CA GLN A 42 12.18 9.96 16.38
C GLN A 42 12.21 10.31 14.89
N LEU A 43 12.97 9.57 14.08
CA LEU A 43 13.01 9.76 12.61
C LEU A 43 11.66 9.55 11.92
N GLU A 44 10.85 8.62 12.43
CA GLU A 44 9.48 8.39 11.96
C GLU A 44 8.56 9.58 12.31
N GLN A 45 8.66 10.13 13.52
CA GLN A 45 7.90 11.34 13.91
C GLN A 45 8.30 12.57 13.09
N GLU A 46 9.55 12.65 12.64
CA GLU A 46 10.05 13.66 11.73
C GLU A 46 9.65 13.40 10.25
N GLY A 47 8.96 12.28 9.96
CA GLY A 47 8.51 11.91 8.62
C GLY A 47 9.65 11.52 7.66
N ARG A 48 10.83 11.20 8.17
CA ARG A 48 12.03 10.89 7.38
C ARG A 48 12.13 9.42 6.98
N ILE A 49 11.52 8.54 7.78
CA ILE A 49 11.52 7.09 7.57
C ILE A 49 10.13 6.50 7.89
N ILE A 50 9.94 5.24 7.51
CA ILE A 50 8.80 4.41 7.90
C ILE A 50 9.35 3.19 8.64
N ARG A 51 8.86 2.95 9.86
CA ARG A 51 9.21 1.72 10.58
C ARG A 51 8.39 0.55 10.03
N VAL A 52 9.09 -0.56 9.82
CA VAL A 52 8.51 -1.84 9.38
C VAL A 52 8.84 -2.93 10.41
N ARG A 53 8.19 -4.09 10.28
CA ARG A 53 8.49 -5.22 11.17
C ARG A 53 9.97 -5.59 11.07
N GLY A 54 10.69 -5.45 12.18
CA GLY A 54 12.12 -5.79 12.30
C GLY A 54 13.10 -4.72 11.80
N GLY A 55 12.66 -3.50 11.44
CA GLY A 55 13.56 -2.46 10.95
C GLY A 55 12.89 -1.17 10.51
N ALA A 56 13.48 -0.51 9.50
CA ALA A 56 12.97 0.72 8.91
C ALA A 56 13.28 0.81 7.40
N MET A 57 12.54 1.64 6.70
CA MET A 57 12.72 1.99 5.28
C MET A 57 12.79 3.52 5.13
N SER A 58 13.56 4.00 4.17
CA SER A 58 13.51 5.42 3.81
C SER A 58 12.19 5.76 3.12
N VAL A 59 11.70 6.98 3.32
CA VAL A 59 10.50 7.46 2.61
C VAL A 59 10.70 7.42 1.09
N LYS A 60 11.92 7.68 0.62
CA LYS A 60 12.27 7.58 -0.81
C LYS A 60 12.12 6.16 -1.36
N GLU A 61 12.49 5.14 -0.57
CA GLU A 61 12.35 3.75 -0.99
C GLU A 61 10.88 3.32 -1.05
N VAL A 62 10.08 3.74 -0.06
CA VAL A 62 8.63 3.52 -0.08
C VAL A 62 7.98 4.22 -1.28
N GLN A 63 8.42 5.44 -1.62
CA GLN A 63 7.97 6.14 -2.82
C GLN A 63 8.37 5.42 -4.10
N LYS A 64 9.55 4.79 -4.18
CA LYS A 64 9.95 3.96 -5.32
C LYS A 64 9.09 2.69 -5.42
N VAL A 65 8.82 2.03 -4.31
CA VAL A 65 7.96 0.82 -4.26
C VAL A 65 6.50 1.17 -4.57
N SER A 66 6.02 2.34 -4.14
CA SER A 66 4.69 2.88 -4.50
C SER A 66 4.67 3.59 -5.86
N GLY A 67 5.82 3.92 -6.43
CA GLY A 67 6.01 4.95 -7.45
C GLY A 67 5.92 4.52 -8.91
N GLU A 68 5.59 3.26 -9.24
CA GLU A 68 5.21 2.95 -10.63
C GLU A 68 3.84 3.58 -10.90
N PRO A 69 3.70 4.41 -11.97
CA PRO A 69 2.41 4.96 -12.35
C PRO A 69 1.35 3.88 -12.49
N TYR A 70 0.11 4.17 -12.09
CA TYR A 70 -1.00 3.21 -12.19
C TYR A 70 -1.08 2.57 -13.60
N THR A 71 -0.89 3.37 -14.65
CA THR A 71 -0.88 2.93 -16.04
C THR A 71 0.18 1.86 -16.33
N LYS A 72 1.37 1.97 -15.74
CA LYS A 72 2.42 0.97 -15.89
C LYS A 72 2.10 -0.30 -15.09
N LYS A 73 1.55 -0.13 -13.87
CA LYS A 73 1.08 -1.27 -13.05
C LYS A 73 -0.01 -2.09 -13.75
N THR A 74 -0.84 -1.51 -14.62
CA THR A 74 -1.86 -2.26 -15.36
C THR A 74 -1.28 -3.23 -16.36
N THR A 75 -0.11 -2.97 -16.90
CA THR A 75 0.53 -3.79 -17.96
C THR A 75 1.55 -4.81 -17.44
N ILE A 76 1.90 -4.77 -16.16
CA ILE A 76 2.84 -5.70 -15.53
C ILE A 76 2.06 -6.85 -14.91
N HIS A 77 2.50 -8.10 -15.14
CA HIS A 77 1.87 -9.32 -14.59
C HIS A 77 0.37 -9.40 -14.92
N THR A 78 0.00 -9.12 -16.15
CA THR A 78 -1.42 -9.05 -16.56
C THR A 78 -2.09 -10.42 -16.47
N ASP A 79 -1.41 -11.47 -16.94
CA ASP A 79 -1.98 -12.83 -16.98
C ASP A 79 -2.23 -13.34 -15.56
N GLU A 80 -1.27 -13.16 -14.66
CA GLU A 80 -1.43 -13.53 -13.24
C GLU A 80 -2.57 -12.76 -12.56
N LYS A 81 -2.75 -11.47 -12.90
CA LYS A 81 -3.87 -10.67 -12.38
C LYS A 81 -5.22 -11.15 -12.87
N ILE A 82 -5.29 -11.57 -14.13
CA ILE A 82 -6.51 -12.14 -14.72
C ILE A 82 -6.84 -13.48 -14.03
N GLU A 83 -5.86 -14.37 -13.86
CA GLU A 83 -6.07 -15.63 -13.15
C GLU A 83 -6.55 -15.43 -11.71
N ILE A 84 -5.92 -14.49 -10.98
CA ILE A 84 -6.35 -14.11 -9.62
C ILE A 84 -7.77 -13.58 -9.64
N ALA A 85 -8.09 -12.71 -10.59
CA ALA A 85 -9.41 -12.08 -10.72
C ALA A 85 -10.49 -13.13 -11.01
N GLN A 86 -10.28 -14.04 -11.94
CA GLN A 86 -11.20 -15.12 -12.29
C GLN A 86 -11.43 -16.05 -11.11
N LYS A 87 -10.35 -16.44 -10.42
CA LYS A 87 -10.47 -17.26 -9.23
C LYS A 87 -11.24 -16.55 -8.12
N ALA A 88 -10.92 -15.30 -7.84
CA ALA A 88 -11.64 -14.51 -6.84
C ALA A 88 -13.12 -14.32 -7.20
N ALA A 89 -13.44 -14.00 -8.47
CA ALA A 89 -14.81 -13.86 -8.94
C ALA A 89 -15.62 -15.14 -8.75
N SER A 90 -15.01 -16.31 -8.93
CA SER A 90 -15.66 -17.61 -8.72
C SER A 90 -16.03 -17.93 -7.27
N LEU A 91 -15.45 -17.22 -6.30
CA LEU A 91 -15.70 -17.39 -4.86
C LEU A 91 -16.76 -16.43 -4.32
N ILE A 92 -17.29 -15.54 -5.16
CA ILE A 92 -18.25 -14.51 -4.73
C ILE A 92 -19.66 -15.05 -4.83
N ASP A 93 -20.34 -15.13 -3.70
CA ASP A 93 -21.75 -15.50 -3.60
C ASP A 93 -22.67 -14.32 -3.94
N GLU A 94 -23.90 -14.61 -4.31
CA GLU A 94 -24.94 -13.60 -4.51
C GLU A 94 -25.44 -13.02 -3.18
N ASN A 95 -26.01 -11.81 -3.25
CA ASN A 95 -26.63 -11.13 -2.11
C ASN A 95 -25.66 -10.85 -0.95
N CYS A 96 -24.39 -10.65 -1.25
CA CYS A 96 -23.37 -10.29 -0.25
C CYS A 96 -22.87 -8.86 -0.44
N SER A 97 -22.18 -8.38 0.59
CA SER A 97 -21.44 -7.11 0.56
C SER A 97 -19.96 -7.39 0.51
N LEU A 98 -19.26 -6.67 -0.34
CA LEU A 98 -17.82 -6.81 -0.53
C LEU A 98 -17.14 -5.46 -0.34
N PHE A 99 -15.94 -5.49 0.26
CA PHE A 99 -15.01 -4.38 0.21
C PHE A 99 -13.90 -4.69 -0.79
N MET A 100 -13.69 -3.80 -1.75
CA MET A 100 -12.63 -3.90 -2.74
C MET A 100 -11.69 -2.71 -2.61
N ASP A 101 -10.43 -2.95 -2.25
CA ASP A 101 -9.41 -1.90 -2.18
C ASP A 101 -9.01 -1.42 -3.60
N GLY A 102 -8.34 -0.28 -3.67
CA GLY A 102 -7.80 0.25 -4.92
C GLY A 102 -6.59 -0.58 -5.41
N GLY A 103 -6.31 -0.46 -6.70
CA GLY A 103 -5.17 -1.10 -7.33
C GLY A 103 -5.52 -1.90 -8.58
N THR A 104 -4.48 -2.29 -9.33
CA THR A 104 -4.67 -2.91 -10.64
C THR A 104 -5.22 -4.33 -10.58
N THR A 105 -4.87 -5.13 -9.58
CA THR A 105 -5.44 -6.47 -9.40
C THR A 105 -6.93 -6.41 -9.08
N ALA A 106 -7.33 -5.48 -8.20
CA ALA A 106 -8.74 -5.26 -7.89
C ALA A 106 -9.52 -4.74 -9.11
N MET A 107 -8.92 -3.93 -9.96
CA MET A 107 -9.52 -3.49 -11.23
C MET A 107 -9.75 -4.67 -12.18
N TYR A 108 -8.80 -5.62 -12.28
CA TYR A 108 -9.04 -6.85 -13.05
C TYR A 108 -10.16 -7.70 -12.45
N LEU A 109 -10.23 -7.81 -11.11
CA LEU A 109 -11.36 -8.46 -10.46
C LEU A 109 -12.68 -7.76 -10.78
N ALA A 110 -12.71 -6.42 -10.80
CA ALA A 110 -13.92 -5.67 -11.17
C ALA A 110 -14.40 -5.98 -12.60
N LYS A 111 -13.47 -6.21 -13.55
CA LYS A 111 -13.81 -6.65 -14.91
C LYS A 111 -14.45 -8.04 -14.94
N GLU A 112 -13.87 -8.99 -14.22
CA GLU A 112 -14.33 -10.38 -14.13
C GLU A 112 -15.56 -10.55 -13.19
N MET A 113 -15.93 -9.48 -12.46
CA MET A 113 -17.04 -9.53 -11.50
C MET A 113 -18.35 -9.93 -12.20
N PRO A 114 -19.05 -10.97 -11.72
CA PRO A 114 -20.35 -11.34 -12.25
C PRO A 114 -21.39 -10.26 -11.99
N ASP A 115 -22.30 -10.04 -12.95
CA ASP A 115 -23.40 -9.07 -12.81
C ASP A 115 -24.54 -9.67 -11.96
N LYS A 116 -24.27 -9.83 -10.67
CA LYS A 116 -25.15 -10.40 -9.65
C LYS A 116 -25.62 -9.32 -8.69
N ASN A 117 -26.62 -9.60 -7.86
CA ASN A 117 -27.04 -8.67 -6.81
C ASN A 117 -25.99 -8.60 -5.69
N LEU A 118 -25.10 -7.62 -5.77
CA LEU A 118 -24.02 -7.40 -4.82
C LEU A 118 -23.98 -5.93 -4.40
N HIS A 119 -23.53 -5.70 -3.16
CA HIS A 119 -23.21 -4.35 -2.69
C HIS A 119 -21.70 -4.22 -2.49
N ILE A 120 -21.06 -3.34 -3.26
CA ILE A 120 -19.62 -3.21 -3.27
C ILE A 120 -19.21 -1.85 -2.73
N PHE A 121 -18.37 -1.86 -1.69
CA PHE A 121 -17.70 -0.69 -1.16
C PHE A 121 -16.29 -0.65 -1.71
N THR A 122 -15.86 0.47 -2.26
CA THR A 122 -14.49 0.62 -2.76
C THR A 122 -13.94 2.02 -2.55
N ASN A 123 -12.64 2.11 -2.32
CA ASN A 123 -11.87 3.36 -2.39
C ASN A 123 -11.13 3.51 -3.73
N GLY A 124 -11.20 2.51 -4.62
CA GLY A 124 -10.51 2.48 -5.91
C GLY A 124 -11.33 3.15 -7.02
N LEU A 125 -10.84 4.25 -7.59
CA LEU A 125 -11.50 4.96 -8.70
C LEU A 125 -11.68 4.06 -9.92
N ALA A 126 -10.64 3.34 -10.34
CA ALA A 126 -10.71 2.44 -11.49
C ALA A 126 -11.67 1.27 -11.25
N VAL A 127 -11.73 0.75 -10.03
CA VAL A 127 -12.66 -0.29 -9.60
C VAL A 127 -14.11 0.24 -9.68
N ALA A 128 -14.36 1.42 -9.12
CA ALA A 128 -15.70 2.01 -9.11
C ALA A 128 -16.20 2.28 -10.54
N ILE A 129 -15.36 2.79 -11.44
CA ILE A 129 -15.72 3.05 -12.84
C ILE A 129 -16.09 1.75 -13.56
N GLU A 130 -15.30 0.70 -13.40
CA GLU A 130 -15.53 -0.60 -14.04
C GLU A 130 -16.84 -1.23 -13.56
N LEU A 131 -17.12 -1.17 -12.25
CA LEU A 131 -18.32 -1.75 -11.65
C LEU A 131 -19.58 -0.95 -11.92
N ALA A 132 -19.47 0.38 -12.08
CA ALA A 132 -20.63 1.26 -12.32
C ALA A 132 -21.36 0.95 -13.64
N GLY A 133 -20.69 0.28 -14.58
CA GLY A 133 -21.31 -0.18 -15.83
C GLY A 133 -22.20 -1.44 -15.69
N LYS A 134 -22.18 -2.13 -14.53
CA LYS A 134 -22.93 -3.38 -14.30
C LYS A 134 -24.27 -3.08 -13.63
N LYS A 135 -25.37 -3.69 -14.14
CA LYS A 135 -26.74 -3.28 -13.78
C LYS A 135 -27.18 -3.73 -12.39
N ASN A 136 -26.72 -4.91 -11.96
CA ASN A 136 -27.19 -5.54 -10.72
C ASN A 136 -26.24 -5.30 -9.54
N LEU A 137 -25.22 -4.46 -9.72
CA LEU A 137 -24.28 -4.09 -8.68
C LEU A 137 -24.64 -2.75 -8.06
N ASN A 138 -24.69 -2.71 -6.73
CA ASN A 138 -24.75 -1.46 -5.98
C ASN A 138 -23.32 -1.07 -5.57
N VAL A 139 -22.78 0.03 -6.11
CA VAL A 139 -21.42 0.47 -5.86
C VAL A 139 -21.42 1.71 -4.99
N THR A 140 -20.76 1.63 -3.85
CA THR A 140 -20.53 2.75 -2.95
C THR A 140 -19.07 3.13 -2.97
N MET A 141 -18.75 4.31 -3.51
CA MET A 141 -17.41 4.87 -3.51
C MET A 141 -17.09 5.52 -2.16
N LEU A 142 -16.04 5.09 -1.50
CA LEU A 142 -15.53 5.76 -0.30
C LEU A 142 -14.77 7.01 -0.69
N GLY A 143 -15.25 8.16 -0.24
CA GLY A 143 -14.68 9.47 -0.58
C GLY A 143 -13.37 9.75 0.14
N GLY A 144 -12.64 10.77 -0.35
CA GLY A 144 -11.39 11.23 0.24
C GLY A 144 -10.48 11.92 -0.76
N GLN A 145 -9.23 12.17 -0.35
CA GLN A 145 -8.21 12.70 -1.24
C GLN A 145 -7.73 11.60 -2.21
N VAL A 146 -7.61 11.95 -3.48
CA VAL A 146 -7.15 11.00 -4.50
C VAL A 146 -5.64 10.78 -4.41
N MET A 147 -5.26 9.53 -4.25
CA MET A 147 -3.88 9.05 -4.31
C MET A 147 -3.57 8.61 -5.74
N LYS A 148 -2.70 9.36 -6.42
CA LYS A 148 -2.42 9.18 -7.87
C LYS A 148 -1.73 7.85 -8.18
N GLU A 149 -0.96 7.33 -7.24
CA GLU A 149 -0.13 6.12 -7.39
C GLU A 149 -0.98 4.85 -7.53
N ASN A 150 -2.18 4.84 -6.95
CA ASN A 150 -3.07 3.68 -6.94
C ASN A 150 -4.45 3.97 -7.53
N LEU A 151 -4.72 5.22 -7.93
CA LEU A 151 -6.05 5.70 -8.28
C LEU A 151 -7.08 5.28 -7.22
N SER A 152 -6.76 5.54 -5.96
CA SER A 152 -7.65 5.27 -4.83
C SER A 152 -7.87 6.54 -4.01
N THR A 153 -8.88 6.53 -3.17
CA THR A 153 -9.12 7.61 -2.22
C THR A 153 -8.63 7.24 -0.84
N ALA A 154 -8.07 8.21 -0.12
CA ALA A 154 -7.74 8.11 1.29
C ALA A 154 -8.44 9.23 2.05
N SER A 155 -9.05 8.89 3.18
CA SER A 155 -9.70 9.88 4.06
C SER A 155 -9.02 9.89 5.44
N PRO A 156 -8.80 11.07 6.03
CA PRO A 156 -8.36 11.17 7.42
C PRO A 156 -9.37 10.57 8.43
N VAL A 157 -10.62 10.38 7.99
CA VAL A 157 -11.71 9.83 8.81
C VAL A 157 -11.75 8.30 8.77
N ALA A 158 -10.99 7.67 7.88
CA ALA A 158 -10.90 6.21 7.74
C ALA A 158 -9.70 5.63 8.51
N LYS A 159 -9.42 6.17 9.70
CA LYS A 159 -8.43 5.61 10.63
C LYS A 159 -9.12 4.81 11.72
#